data_13747ff2101e9eced3c9653125461acb
#
_entry.id   13747ff2101e9eced3c9653125461acb
#
_cell.length_a   1.000
_cell.length_b   1.000
_cell.length_c   1.000
_cell.angle_alpha   90.00
_cell.angle_beta   90.00
_cell.angle_gamma   90.00
#
_symmetry.space_group_name_H-M   'P 1'
#
loop_
_entity.id
_entity.type
_entity.pdbx_description
1 polymer ?
#
loop_
_entity_poly.entity_id
_entity_poly.type
_entity_poly.pdbx_seq_one_letter_code
_entity_poly.pdbx_strand_id
1 'polypeptide(L)'
;MKLFKIVTYVPIKDARVVRIAMGDAGAGVLGNYHHASFSSKGVGRFTPSKGAHPAFGGIGSEEQVMEERIEVICEKEKVKDVM
;
A
#
# COMPACT_ATOMS: atom_id res chain seq x y z
N MET A 1 20.92 -0.31 -13.77
CA MET A 1 19.97 -0.70 -12.70
C MET A 1 18.59 -0.15 -13.04
N LYS A 2 17.60 -1.02 -13.01
CA LYS A 2 16.23 -0.60 -13.28
C LYS A 2 15.45 -0.48 -11.99
N LEU A 3 14.79 0.66 -11.81
CA LEU A 3 14.01 0.93 -10.61
C LEU A 3 12.54 1.02 -10.95
N PHE A 4 11.73 0.52 -10.05
CA PHE A 4 10.27 0.62 -10.13
C PHE A 4 9.74 1.37 -8.92
N LYS A 5 8.66 2.08 -9.12
CA LYS A 5 7.89 2.66 -8.02
C LYS A 5 6.72 1.71 -7.74
N ILE A 6 6.61 1.28 -6.49
CA ILE A 6 5.48 0.47 -6.04
C ILE A 6 4.59 1.36 -5.19
N VAL A 7 3.32 1.37 -5.51
CA VAL A 7 2.32 2.15 -4.76
C VAL A 7 1.28 1.19 -4.23
N THR A 8 0.95 1.34 -2.96
CA THR A 8 -0.13 0.56 -2.36
C THR A 8 -0.97 1.44 -1.45
N TYR A 9 -2.18 1.00 -1.18
CA TYR A 9 -3.14 1.70 -0.33
C TYR A 9 -3.54 0.75 0.78
N VAL A 10 -3.42 1.20 2.02
CA VAL A 10 -3.73 0.36 3.17
C VAL A 10 -4.50 1.18 4.21
N PRO A 11 -5.33 0.52 5.03
CA PRO A 11 -5.93 1.21 6.17
C PRO A 11 -4.83 1.83 7.03
N ILE A 12 -5.08 3.02 7.56
CA ILE A 12 -4.05 3.76 8.31
C ILE A 12 -3.47 2.91 9.45
N LYS A 13 -4.29 2.14 10.12
CA LYS A 13 -3.84 1.31 11.25
C LYS A 13 -2.79 0.27 10.84
N ASP A 14 -2.78 -0.13 9.58
CA ASP A 14 -1.89 -1.18 9.09
C ASP A 14 -0.66 -0.62 8.36
N ALA A 15 -0.58 0.70 8.17
CA ALA A 15 0.43 1.31 7.32
C ALA A 15 1.85 1.02 7.78
N ARG A 16 2.12 1.12 9.09
CA ARG A 16 3.47 0.89 9.61
C ARG A 16 3.94 -0.53 9.38
N VAL A 17 3.06 -1.50 9.63
CA VAL A 17 3.39 -2.91 9.44
C VAL A 17 3.70 -3.19 7.96
N VAL A 18 2.89 -2.64 7.06
CA VAL A 18 3.10 -2.83 5.63
C VAL A 18 4.40 -2.17 5.17
N ARG A 19 4.68 -0.93 5.62
CA ARG A 19 5.92 -0.24 5.26
C ARG A 19 7.16 -1.04 5.69
N ILE A 20 7.13 -1.55 6.91
CA ILE A 20 8.25 -2.33 7.44
C ILE A 20 8.42 -3.61 6.63
N ALA A 21 7.33 -4.31 6.33
CA ALA A 21 7.38 -5.54 5.55
C ALA A 21 7.97 -5.29 4.15
N MET A 22 7.56 -4.20 3.50
CA MET A 22 8.09 -3.84 2.19
C MET A 22 9.58 -3.54 2.25
N GLY A 23 10.02 -2.82 3.27
CA GLY A 23 11.43 -2.51 3.46
C GLY A 23 12.25 -3.76 3.77
N ASP A 24 11.70 -4.66 4.59
CA ASP A 24 12.37 -5.91 4.90
C ASP A 24 12.55 -6.80 3.66
N ALA A 25 11.62 -6.70 2.72
CA ALA A 25 11.69 -7.43 1.45
C ALA A 25 12.64 -6.80 0.43
N GLY A 26 13.18 -5.63 0.74
CA GLY A 26 14.19 -4.99 -0.10
C GLY A 26 13.80 -3.68 -0.78
N ALA A 27 12.59 -3.17 -0.51
CA ALA A 27 12.19 -1.89 -1.08
C ALA A 27 12.80 -0.73 -0.30
N GLY A 28 12.94 0.42 -0.97
CA GLY A 28 13.34 1.65 -0.29
C GLY A 28 14.82 1.78 0.00
N VAL A 29 15.67 1.08 -0.74
CA VAL A 29 17.11 1.25 -0.61
C VAL A 29 17.55 2.39 -1.51
N LEU A 30 18.06 3.46 -0.92
CA LEU A 30 18.55 4.64 -1.64
C LEU A 30 19.92 5.01 -1.05
N GLY A 31 20.99 4.63 -1.78
CA GLY A 31 22.33 4.85 -1.29
C GLY A 31 22.56 4.13 0.03
N ASN A 32 22.88 4.90 1.08
CA ASN A 32 23.09 4.35 2.42
C ASN A 32 21.83 4.34 3.28
N TYR A 33 20.69 4.68 2.69
CA TYR A 33 19.41 4.65 3.40
C TYR A 33 18.63 3.41 3.02
N HIS A 34 17.88 2.87 3.95
CA HIS A 34 16.99 1.73 3.69
C HIS A 34 15.62 2.02 4.27
N HIS A 35 14.64 1.23 3.87
CA HIS A 35 13.24 1.41 4.28
C HIS A 35 12.68 2.79 3.93
N ALA A 36 13.23 3.43 2.89
CA ALA A 36 12.72 4.73 2.47
C ALA A 36 11.34 4.58 1.83
N SER A 37 10.45 5.45 2.22
CA SER A 37 9.09 5.47 1.69
C SER A 37 8.53 6.87 1.74
N PHE A 38 7.48 7.09 0.97
CA PHE A 38 6.69 8.32 1.04
C PHE A 38 5.24 7.93 1.24
N SER A 39 4.54 8.61 2.14
CA SER A 39 3.14 8.31 2.41
C SER A 39 2.30 9.58 2.38
N SER A 40 1.04 9.41 1.98
CA SER A 40 0.04 10.45 2.12
C SER A 40 -1.26 9.80 2.56
N LYS A 41 -2.06 10.50 3.33
CA LYS A 41 -3.33 10.00 3.82
C LYS A 41 -4.45 10.47 2.91
N GLY A 42 -5.48 9.66 2.79
CA GLY A 42 -6.62 9.98 1.96
C GLY A 42 -7.82 9.13 2.28
N VAL A 43 -8.80 9.20 1.43
CA VAL A 43 -10.06 8.48 1.61
C VAL A 43 -10.24 7.53 0.44
N GLY A 44 -10.31 6.23 0.74
CA GLY A 44 -10.69 5.24 -0.24
C GLY A 44 -12.19 5.09 -0.26
N ARG A 45 -12.76 4.89 -1.42
CA ARG A 45 -14.21 4.73 -1.58
C ARG A 45 -14.52 3.50 -2.39
N PHE A 46 -15.60 2.85 -2.04
CA PHE A 46 -16.07 1.71 -2.79
C PHE A 46 -17.55 1.52 -2.55
N THR A 47 -18.20 0.81 -3.47
CA THR A 47 -19.60 0.47 -3.35
C THR A 47 -19.75 -1.02 -3.56
N PRO A 48 -20.09 -1.80 -2.49
CA PRO A 48 -20.29 -3.25 -2.68
C PRO A 48 -21.44 -3.51 -3.63
N SER A 49 -21.22 -4.40 -4.57
CA SER A 49 -22.25 -4.82 -5.50
C SER A 49 -22.83 -6.16 -5.08
N LYS A 50 -23.93 -6.56 -5.76
CA LYS A 50 -24.56 -7.83 -5.50
C LYS A 50 -23.55 -8.97 -5.61
N GLY A 51 -23.48 -9.81 -4.58
CA GLY A 51 -22.51 -10.89 -4.51
C GLY A 51 -21.27 -10.58 -3.70
N ALA A 52 -21.07 -9.32 -3.32
CA ALA A 52 -19.94 -8.95 -2.46
C ALA A 52 -20.21 -9.39 -1.02
N HIS A 53 -19.12 -9.60 -0.27
CA HIS A 53 -19.21 -9.90 1.16
C HIS A 53 -18.45 -8.79 1.92
N PRO A 54 -19.03 -7.59 2.03
CA PRO A 54 -18.31 -6.45 2.61
C PRO A 54 -18.05 -6.63 4.10
N ALA A 55 -16.85 -6.25 4.52
CA ALA A 55 -16.48 -6.27 5.93
C ALA A 55 -17.24 -5.18 6.69
N PHE A 56 -17.65 -4.13 5.99
CA PHE A 56 -18.47 -3.05 6.54
C PHE A 56 -19.25 -2.42 5.39
N GLY A 57 -20.32 -1.73 5.77
CA GLY A 57 -21.23 -1.15 4.79
C GLY A 57 -22.19 -2.18 4.22
N GLY A 58 -23.00 -1.77 3.27
CA GLY A 58 -24.03 -2.56 2.63
C GLY A 58 -23.93 -2.55 1.12
N ILE A 59 -24.55 -3.54 0.48
CA ILE A 59 -24.63 -3.59 -0.98
C ILE A 59 -25.35 -2.35 -1.48
N GLY A 60 -24.76 -1.68 -2.49
CA GLY A 60 -25.34 -0.49 -3.08
C GLY A 60 -25.05 0.80 -2.35
N SER A 61 -24.44 0.74 -1.17
CA SER A 61 -24.09 1.93 -0.40
C SER A 61 -22.63 2.28 -0.59
N GLU A 62 -22.34 3.53 -0.89
CA GLU A 62 -20.95 3.99 -0.98
C GLU A 62 -20.36 4.05 0.41
N GLU A 63 -19.20 3.43 0.56
CA GLU A 63 -18.46 3.40 1.81
C GLU A 63 -17.13 4.11 1.67
N GLN A 64 -16.59 4.61 2.78
CA GLN A 64 -15.32 5.31 2.80
C GLN A 64 -14.42 4.69 3.86
N VAL A 65 -13.14 4.60 3.52
CA VAL A 65 -12.11 4.10 4.43
C VAL A 65 -10.96 5.08 4.42
N MET A 66 -10.51 5.47 5.61
CA MET A 66 -9.31 6.28 5.72
C MET A 66 -8.12 5.40 5.43
N GLU A 67 -7.32 5.79 4.44
CA GLU A 67 -6.20 5.00 3.96
C GLU A 67 -4.93 5.82 3.89
N GLU A 68 -3.81 5.12 3.90
CA GLU A 68 -2.51 5.70 3.64
C GLU A 68 -2.01 5.16 2.31
N ARG A 69 -1.64 6.06 1.42
CA ARG A 69 -1.00 5.71 0.16
C ARG A 69 0.50 5.65 0.42
N ILE A 70 1.10 4.51 0.15
CA ILE A 70 2.52 4.29 0.41
C ILE A 70 3.24 4.12 -0.92
N GLU A 71 4.32 4.88 -1.13
CA GLU A 71 5.18 4.75 -2.29
C GLU A 71 6.56 4.29 -1.86
N VAL A 72 7.12 3.32 -2.54
CA VAL A 72 8.49 2.88 -2.33
C VAL A 72 9.17 2.70 -3.68
N ILE A 73 10.48 2.90 -3.70
CA ILE A 73 11.30 2.61 -4.88
C ILE A 73 11.93 1.24 -4.66
N CYS A 74 11.96 0.45 -5.72
CA CYS A 74 12.42 -0.91 -5.62
C CYS A 74 13.18 -1.33 -6.87
N GLU A 75 14.31 -2.00 -6.70
CA GLU A 75 15.03 -2.59 -7.84
C GLU A 75 14.17 -3.70 -8.45
N LYS A 76 14.28 -3.85 -9.77
CA LYS A 76 13.50 -4.85 -10.51
C LYS A 76 13.57 -6.22 -9.86
N GLU A 77 14.76 -6.64 -9.43
CA GLU A 77 15.00 -7.96 -8.87
C GLU A 77 14.25 -8.19 -7.56
N LYS A 78 13.83 -7.12 -6.90
CA LYS A 78 13.15 -7.21 -5.61
C LYS A 78 11.65 -7.04 -5.69
N VAL A 79 11.11 -6.63 -6.85
CA VAL A 79 9.68 -6.34 -6.97
C VAL A 79 8.81 -7.52 -6.56
N LYS A 80 9.17 -8.71 -7.00
CA LYS A 80 8.40 -9.92 -6.68
C LYS A 80 8.34 -10.18 -5.18
N ASP A 81 9.45 -9.93 -4.48
CA ASP A 81 9.49 -10.17 -3.03
C ASP A 81 8.72 -9.11 -2.24
N VAL A 82 8.64 -7.88 -2.77
CA VAL A 82 7.96 -6.77 -2.11
C VAL A 82 6.45 -6.86 -2.29
N MET A 83 5.99 -7.36 -3.41
CA MET A 83 4.56 -7.49 -3.71
C MET A 83 3.94 -8.81 -3.14
#